data_37dc9d92b5e1a72a0eaa83e64ac88da4
#
_entry.id   37dc9d92b5e1a72a0eaa83e64ac88da4
#
_cell.length_a   1.000
_cell.length_b   1.000
_cell.length_c   1.000
_cell.angle_alpha   90.00
_cell.angle_beta   90.00
_cell.angle_gamma   90.00
#
_symmetry.space_group_name_H-M   'P 1'
#
loop_
_entity.id
_entity.type
_entity.pdbx_description
1 polymer ?
#
loop_
_entity_poly.entity_id
_entity_poly.type
_entity_poly.pdbx_seq_one_letter_code
_entity_poly.pdbx_strand_id
1 'polypeptide(L)'
;VPEPIERKQVFGVTFEQGRNELVIDDKLFSNIVTENKNIPESAKIDLAIAMITLKYTQSNSVAYTCGGQAIGIGAGQQSRIHCTRLAGTKADNWYLRQSPQVMGLQFVDNIRRADRDNAIDLYIGEDYMDVLADGAWENIFKVKPAVFTTEEKKAWLATMKGVALGSDAFFPFGDNIERAHRSGVE
;
A
#
# COMPACT_ATOMS: atom_id res chain seq x y z
N VAL A 1 8.45 -27.07 -15.93
CA VAL A 1 7.39 -26.09 -16.19
C VAL A 1 6.07 -26.70 -15.71
N PRO A 2 5.26 -26.02 -14.90
CA PRO A 2 3.97 -26.54 -14.43
C PRO A 2 3.03 -26.80 -15.61
N GLU A 3 2.11 -27.75 -15.43
CA GLU A 3 1.07 -28.00 -16.43
C GLU A 3 0.22 -26.72 -16.68
N PRO A 4 -0.27 -26.49 -17.91
CA PRO A 4 -1.05 -25.31 -18.23
C PRO A 4 -2.41 -25.27 -17.54
N ILE A 5 -2.93 -26.44 -17.14
CA ILE A 5 -4.19 -26.58 -16.39
C ILE A 5 -3.89 -27.25 -15.05
N GLU A 6 -4.20 -26.55 -13.98
CA GLU A 6 -4.20 -27.11 -12.63
C GLU A 6 -5.51 -27.86 -12.38
N ARG A 7 -5.40 -29.08 -11.82
CA ARG A 7 -6.55 -29.88 -11.38
C ARG A 7 -6.45 -30.17 -9.91
N LYS A 8 -7.52 -29.87 -9.18
CA LYS A 8 -7.63 -30.15 -7.74
C LYS A 8 -8.92 -30.88 -7.45
N GLN A 9 -8.84 -32.05 -6.83
CA GLN A 9 -10.01 -32.80 -6.39
C GLN A 9 -10.32 -32.51 -4.93
N VAL A 10 -11.57 -32.12 -4.65
CA VAL A 10 -12.07 -31.84 -3.31
C VAL A 10 -13.46 -32.50 -3.18
N PHE A 11 -13.61 -33.41 -2.21
CA PHE A 11 -14.86 -34.15 -1.98
C PHE A 11 -15.46 -34.78 -3.24
N GLY A 12 -14.64 -35.33 -4.12
CA GLY A 12 -15.09 -35.99 -5.34
C GLY A 12 -15.41 -35.05 -6.52
N VAL A 13 -15.32 -33.75 -6.31
CA VAL A 13 -15.45 -32.74 -7.37
C VAL A 13 -14.06 -32.33 -7.86
N THR A 14 -13.85 -32.36 -9.17
CA THR A 14 -12.61 -31.89 -9.78
C THR A 14 -12.76 -30.44 -10.21
N PHE A 15 -11.90 -29.57 -9.67
CA PHE A 15 -11.74 -28.18 -10.10
C PHE A 15 -10.63 -28.13 -11.13
N GLU A 16 -10.86 -27.42 -12.23
CA GLU A 16 -9.85 -27.12 -13.25
C GLU A 16 -9.68 -25.61 -13.37
N GLN A 17 -8.42 -25.15 -13.39
CA GLN A 17 -8.05 -23.75 -13.52
C GLN A 17 -6.86 -23.61 -14.45
N GLY A 18 -6.97 -22.73 -15.44
CA GLY A 18 -5.83 -22.29 -16.24
C GLY A 18 -4.87 -21.41 -15.42
N ARG A 19 -3.60 -21.46 -15.77
CA ARG A 19 -2.61 -20.53 -15.18
C ARG A 19 -2.92 -19.08 -15.58
N ASN A 20 -2.56 -18.16 -14.70
CA ASN A 20 -2.58 -16.74 -15.06
C ASN A 20 -1.42 -16.45 -16.03
N GLU A 21 -1.72 -16.43 -17.31
CA GLU A 21 -0.77 -16.14 -18.39
C GLU A 21 -0.86 -14.69 -18.90
N LEU A 22 -1.50 -13.80 -18.13
CA LEU A 22 -1.57 -12.37 -18.46
C LEU A 22 -0.18 -11.82 -18.75
N VAL A 23 0.00 -11.30 -19.95
CA VAL A 23 1.20 -10.56 -20.34
C VAL A 23 0.99 -9.11 -19.97
N ILE A 24 1.94 -8.55 -19.23
CA ILE A 24 1.92 -7.16 -18.81
C ILE A 24 2.76 -6.37 -19.83
N ASP A 25 2.09 -5.82 -20.83
CA ASP A 25 2.67 -5.06 -21.93
C ASP A 25 1.86 -3.80 -22.21
N ASP A 26 2.24 -3.05 -23.24
CA ASP A 26 1.59 -1.78 -23.63
C ASP A 26 0.11 -1.92 -23.98
N LYS A 27 -0.38 -3.13 -24.26
CA LYS A 27 -1.80 -3.36 -24.56
C LYS A 27 -2.68 -3.05 -23.34
N LEU A 28 -2.14 -3.15 -22.11
CA LEU A 28 -2.88 -2.77 -20.90
C LEU A 28 -3.28 -1.29 -20.89
N PHE A 29 -2.56 -0.44 -21.63
CA PHE A 29 -2.80 0.99 -21.70
C PHE A 29 -3.59 1.41 -22.95
N SER A 30 -4.04 0.46 -23.79
CA SER A 30 -4.73 0.74 -25.04
C SER A 30 -6.19 1.21 -24.87
N ASN A 31 -6.82 0.93 -23.74
CA ASN A 31 -8.21 1.29 -23.44
C ASN A 31 -8.31 2.22 -22.24
N ILE A 32 -8.06 3.51 -22.44
CA ILE A 32 -8.17 4.54 -21.39
C ILE A 32 -9.61 5.04 -21.37
N VAL A 33 -10.32 4.77 -20.26
CA VAL A 33 -11.74 5.11 -20.09
C VAL A 33 -11.99 6.41 -19.32
N THR A 34 -10.97 6.95 -18.65
CA THR A 34 -11.02 8.22 -17.92
C THR A 34 -11.11 9.42 -18.89
N GLU A 35 -11.54 10.59 -18.40
CA GLU A 35 -11.55 11.84 -19.18
C GLU A 35 -10.14 12.23 -19.63
N ASN A 36 -9.20 12.23 -18.69
CA ASN A 36 -7.78 12.39 -19.01
C ASN A 36 -7.25 11.14 -19.72
N LYS A 37 -6.84 11.31 -20.97
CA LYS A 37 -6.29 10.24 -21.82
C LYS A 37 -4.76 10.17 -21.78
N ASN A 38 -4.12 11.12 -21.10
CA ASN A 38 -2.66 11.18 -21.04
C ASN A 38 -2.16 10.48 -19.76
N ILE A 39 -1.49 9.34 -19.94
CA ILE A 39 -0.82 8.63 -18.86
C ILE A 39 0.69 8.93 -18.99
N PRO A 40 1.30 9.63 -18.02
CA PRO A 40 2.75 9.86 -18.02
C PRO A 40 3.52 8.54 -18.02
N GLU A 41 4.73 8.54 -18.59
CA GLU A 41 5.55 7.33 -18.67
C GLU A 41 5.90 6.76 -17.28
N SER A 42 6.13 7.63 -16.30
CA SER A 42 6.32 7.21 -14.89
C SER A 42 5.12 6.46 -14.34
N ALA A 43 3.90 6.93 -14.64
CA ALA A 43 2.68 6.26 -14.21
C ALA A 43 2.47 4.90 -14.90
N LYS A 44 2.87 4.76 -16.17
CA LYS A 44 2.84 3.46 -16.86
C LYS A 44 3.76 2.43 -16.19
N ILE A 45 4.96 2.86 -15.81
CA ILE A 45 5.91 2.01 -15.07
C ILE A 45 5.26 1.56 -13.75
N ASP A 46 4.69 2.49 -13.00
CA ASP A 46 4.04 2.21 -11.73
C ASP A 46 2.82 1.29 -11.90
N LEU A 47 1.99 1.52 -12.90
CA LEU A 47 0.85 0.64 -13.24
C LEU A 47 1.32 -0.77 -13.64
N ALA A 48 2.41 -0.89 -14.41
CA ALA A 48 2.99 -2.19 -14.76
C ALA A 48 3.47 -2.93 -13.49
N ILE A 49 4.14 -2.24 -12.57
CA ILE A 49 4.57 -2.80 -11.28
C ILE A 49 3.36 -3.24 -10.44
N ALA A 50 2.29 -2.44 -10.41
CA ALA A 50 1.06 -2.82 -9.74
C ALA A 50 0.49 -4.12 -10.32
N MET A 51 0.42 -4.25 -11.65
CA MET A 51 -0.11 -5.45 -12.31
C MET A 51 0.79 -6.67 -12.11
N ILE A 52 2.13 -6.50 -12.13
CA ILE A 52 3.06 -7.58 -11.80
C ILE A 52 2.83 -8.04 -10.36
N THR A 53 2.71 -7.11 -9.42
CA THR A 53 2.44 -7.41 -8.01
C THR A 53 1.14 -8.21 -7.86
N LEU A 54 0.06 -7.75 -8.50
CA LEU A 54 -1.26 -8.37 -8.40
C LEU A 54 -1.32 -9.75 -9.07
N LYS A 55 -0.57 -9.96 -10.16
CA LYS A 55 -0.48 -11.26 -10.82
C LYS A 55 -0.08 -12.39 -9.86
N TYR A 56 0.74 -12.07 -8.85
CA TYR A 56 1.25 -13.04 -7.88
C TYR A 56 0.64 -12.86 -6.48
N THR A 57 -0.46 -12.12 -6.37
CA THR A 57 -1.11 -11.80 -5.09
C THR A 57 -2.48 -12.47 -5.02
N GLN A 58 -2.84 -12.96 -3.84
CA GLN A 58 -4.13 -13.60 -3.58
C GLN A 58 -5.28 -12.59 -3.75
N SER A 59 -6.26 -12.93 -4.58
CA SER A 59 -7.50 -12.18 -4.78
C SER A 59 -8.37 -12.17 -3.48
N ASN A 60 -9.17 -11.17 -3.21
CA ASN A 60 -9.19 -9.86 -3.86
C ASN A 60 -7.93 -9.10 -3.52
N SER A 61 -7.38 -8.36 -4.46
CA SER A 61 -6.13 -7.64 -4.22
C SER A 61 -6.10 -6.28 -4.92
N VAL A 62 -5.42 -5.34 -4.27
CA VAL A 62 -5.17 -3.97 -4.73
C VAL A 62 -3.73 -3.61 -4.39
N ALA A 63 -3.04 -2.94 -5.30
CA ALA A 63 -1.69 -2.43 -5.09
C ALA A 63 -1.62 -0.94 -5.41
N TYR A 64 -1.02 -0.17 -4.51
CA TYR A 64 -0.59 1.21 -4.72
C TYR A 64 0.89 1.22 -5.05
N THR A 65 1.26 1.96 -6.07
CA THR A 65 2.64 2.04 -6.56
C THR A 65 3.05 3.49 -6.79
N CYS A 66 4.30 3.79 -6.54
CA CYS A 66 4.85 5.13 -6.71
C CYS A 66 6.36 5.05 -6.90
N GLY A 67 6.88 5.76 -7.90
CA GLY A 67 8.33 5.87 -8.13
C GLY A 67 9.03 4.54 -8.36
N GLY A 68 8.40 3.61 -9.05
CA GLY A 68 8.97 2.32 -9.40
C GLY A 68 8.86 1.26 -8.30
N GLN A 69 8.02 1.44 -7.29
CA GLN A 69 7.85 0.48 -6.19
C GLN A 69 6.40 0.31 -5.74
N ALA A 70 6.06 -0.87 -5.25
CA ALA A 70 4.80 -1.11 -4.56
C ALA A 70 4.89 -0.57 -3.12
N ILE A 71 4.07 0.44 -2.81
CA ILE A 71 4.07 1.14 -1.51
C ILE A 71 2.96 0.67 -0.56
N GLY A 72 1.95 -0.02 -1.10
CA GLY A 72 0.88 -0.60 -0.29
C GLY A 72 0.16 -1.72 -1.02
N ILE A 73 0.04 -2.88 -0.41
CA ILE A 73 -0.62 -4.05 -0.97
C ILE A 73 -1.68 -4.55 0.02
N GLY A 74 -2.92 -4.66 -0.46
CA GLY A 74 -4.02 -5.31 0.24
C GLY A 74 -4.41 -6.57 -0.52
N ALA A 75 -4.39 -7.73 0.14
CA ALA A 75 -4.56 -9.03 -0.49
C ALA A 75 -5.45 -9.95 0.31
N GLY A 76 -6.13 -10.87 -0.37
CA GLY A 76 -6.91 -11.95 0.25
C GLY A 76 -8.08 -11.47 1.08
N GLN A 77 -8.56 -10.25 0.87
CA GLN A 77 -9.68 -9.70 1.61
C GLN A 77 -11.03 -10.12 0.98
N GLN A 78 -12.06 -10.21 1.82
CA GLN A 78 -13.39 -10.64 1.40
C GLN A 78 -14.14 -9.62 0.56
N SER A 79 -13.75 -8.34 0.60
CA SER A 79 -14.35 -7.30 -0.23
C SER A 79 -13.31 -6.38 -0.85
N ARG A 80 -13.64 -5.84 -2.02
CA ARG A 80 -12.77 -4.92 -2.77
C ARG A 80 -12.39 -3.68 -1.95
N ILE A 81 -13.37 -3.07 -1.29
CA ILE A 81 -13.11 -1.89 -0.46
C ILE A 81 -12.16 -2.17 0.71
N HIS A 82 -12.20 -3.36 1.30
CA HIS A 82 -11.25 -3.72 2.36
C HIS A 82 -9.83 -3.85 1.81
N CYS A 83 -9.64 -4.39 0.60
CA CYS A 83 -8.33 -4.38 -0.07
C CYS A 83 -7.83 -2.97 -0.30
N THR A 84 -8.69 -2.10 -0.83
CA THR A 84 -8.35 -0.70 -1.13
C THR A 84 -7.98 0.06 0.14
N ARG A 85 -8.72 -0.14 1.24
CA ARG A 85 -8.41 0.47 2.55
C ARG A 85 -7.10 -0.05 3.13
N LEU A 86 -6.90 -1.36 3.15
CA LEU A 86 -5.69 -1.97 3.68
C LEU A 86 -4.44 -1.54 2.90
N ALA A 87 -4.50 -1.60 1.57
CA ALA A 87 -3.42 -1.15 0.70
C ALA A 87 -3.14 0.35 0.87
N GLY A 88 -4.21 1.17 0.92
CA GLY A 88 -4.10 2.61 1.11
C GLY A 88 -3.52 2.98 2.47
N THR A 89 -3.89 2.29 3.56
CA THR A 89 -3.29 2.53 4.88
C THR A 89 -1.79 2.23 4.88
N LYS A 90 -1.36 1.17 4.20
CA LYS A 90 0.08 0.88 4.03
C LYS A 90 0.80 1.95 3.22
N ALA A 91 0.18 2.44 2.13
CA ALA A 91 0.72 3.53 1.33
C ALA A 91 0.81 4.83 2.14
N ASP A 92 -0.22 5.16 2.93
CA ASP A 92 -0.22 6.31 3.83
C ASP A 92 0.92 6.19 4.86
N ASN A 93 1.10 5.03 5.49
CA ASN A 93 2.18 4.79 6.45
C ASN A 93 3.56 4.91 5.77
N TRP A 94 3.73 4.38 4.55
CA TRP A 94 4.96 4.55 3.79
C TRP A 94 5.30 6.03 3.58
N TYR A 95 4.30 6.88 3.31
CA TYR A 95 4.50 8.31 3.11
C TYR A 95 4.69 9.06 4.43
N LEU A 96 3.94 8.72 5.49
CA LEU A 96 4.10 9.29 6.84
C LEU A 96 5.50 9.05 7.40
N ARG A 97 6.12 7.89 7.13
CA ARG A 97 7.48 7.57 7.54
C ARG A 97 8.54 8.52 6.97
N GLN A 98 8.21 9.26 5.91
CA GLN A 98 9.07 10.24 5.25
C GLN A 98 8.81 11.69 5.71
N SER A 99 7.86 11.89 6.63
CA SER A 99 7.54 13.21 7.15
C SER A 99 8.71 13.80 7.96
N PRO A 100 8.83 15.15 7.99
CA PRO A 100 9.84 15.81 8.84
C PRO A 100 9.77 15.38 10.31
N GLN A 101 8.56 15.12 10.84
CA GLN A 101 8.35 14.65 12.21
C GLN A 101 9.03 13.30 12.45
N VAL A 102 8.87 12.35 11.54
CA VAL A 102 9.48 11.02 11.65
C VAL A 102 10.99 11.07 11.39
N MET A 103 11.41 11.82 10.38
CA MET A 103 12.82 11.98 10.02
C MET A 103 13.62 12.72 11.11
N GLY A 104 12.93 13.53 11.92
CA GLY A 104 13.52 14.26 13.06
C GLY A 104 13.56 13.47 14.37
N LEU A 105 13.07 12.24 14.44
CA LEU A 105 13.09 11.42 15.65
C LEU A 105 14.53 11.11 16.10
N GLN A 106 14.84 11.40 17.35
CA GLN A 106 16.14 11.17 17.93
C GLN A 106 16.12 9.92 18.80
N PHE A 107 16.61 8.82 18.26
CA PHE A 107 16.67 7.53 18.95
C PHE A 107 17.89 7.42 19.87
N VAL A 108 17.77 6.59 20.92
CA VAL A 108 18.92 6.22 21.76
C VAL A 108 20.00 5.50 20.94
N ASP A 109 21.27 5.64 21.33
CA ASP A 109 22.40 5.21 20.51
C ASP A 109 22.43 3.70 20.22
N ASN A 110 21.95 2.88 21.15
CA ASN A 110 22.01 1.42 21.05
C ASN A 110 20.68 0.77 20.62
N ILE A 111 19.75 1.54 20.06
CA ILE A 111 18.48 0.98 19.59
C ILE A 111 18.71 0.02 18.42
N ARG A 112 18.13 -1.17 18.49
CA ARG A 112 18.20 -2.11 17.39
C ARG A 112 17.29 -1.64 16.23
N ARG A 113 17.66 -1.96 15.00
CA ARG A 113 16.90 -1.58 13.81
C ARG A 113 15.42 -1.98 13.90
N ALA A 114 15.13 -3.20 14.34
CA ALA A 114 13.76 -3.69 14.47
C ALA A 114 12.94 -2.88 15.50
N ASP A 115 13.55 -2.53 16.64
CA ASP A 115 12.88 -1.76 17.68
C ASP A 115 12.62 -0.31 17.22
N ARG A 116 13.56 0.27 16.48
CA ARG A 116 13.39 1.59 15.86
C ARG A 116 12.26 1.57 14.83
N ASP A 117 12.22 0.57 13.96
CA ASP A 117 11.19 0.46 12.92
C ASP A 117 9.80 0.27 13.55
N ASN A 118 9.69 -0.55 14.59
CA ASN A 118 8.46 -0.73 15.36
C ASN A 118 8.04 0.56 16.08
N ALA A 119 8.99 1.28 16.67
CA ALA A 119 8.70 2.55 17.35
C ALA A 119 8.17 3.61 16.36
N ILE A 120 8.69 3.64 15.13
CA ILE A 120 8.16 4.52 14.08
C ILE A 120 6.71 4.12 13.73
N ASP A 121 6.42 2.84 13.55
CA ASP A 121 5.07 2.37 13.21
C ASP A 121 4.06 2.71 14.31
N LEU A 122 4.42 2.52 15.58
CA LEU A 122 3.59 2.94 16.72
C LEU A 122 3.43 4.47 16.75
N TYR A 123 4.52 5.24 16.58
CA TYR A 123 4.49 6.70 16.61
C TYR A 123 3.56 7.31 15.55
N ILE A 124 3.54 6.76 14.34
CA ILE A 124 2.64 7.21 13.27
C ILE A 124 1.24 6.60 13.38
N GLY A 125 1.07 5.54 14.18
CA GLY A 125 -0.19 4.82 14.38
C GLY A 125 -1.15 5.51 15.34
N GLU A 126 -2.17 4.78 15.74
CA GLU A 126 -3.13 5.18 16.79
C GLU A 126 -2.59 4.86 18.19
N ASP A 127 -1.73 3.83 18.28
CA ASP A 127 -1.14 3.33 19.53
C ASP A 127 0.15 4.08 19.93
N TYR A 128 0.28 5.35 19.50
CA TYR A 128 1.49 6.17 19.72
C TYR A 128 1.84 6.33 21.21
N MET A 129 0.88 6.21 22.10
CA MET A 129 1.11 6.26 23.54
C MET A 129 1.98 5.11 24.06
N ASP A 130 2.02 3.98 23.35
CA ASP A 130 2.88 2.85 23.72
C ASP A 130 4.38 3.22 23.67
N VAL A 131 4.73 4.23 22.86
CA VAL A 131 6.10 4.73 22.73
C VAL A 131 6.30 6.14 23.29
N LEU A 132 5.22 6.87 23.64
CA LEU A 132 5.31 8.23 24.17
C LEU A 132 4.93 8.36 25.65
N ALA A 133 4.39 7.30 26.27
CA ALA A 133 4.08 7.32 27.70
C ALA A 133 5.36 7.49 28.55
N ASP A 134 5.21 8.10 29.72
CA ASP A 134 6.31 8.24 30.68
C ASP A 134 6.78 6.86 31.14
N GLY A 135 8.09 6.63 31.16
CA GLY A 135 8.71 5.33 31.40
C GLY A 135 8.88 4.45 30.14
N ALA A 136 8.23 4.78 29.02
CA ALA A 136 8.40 4.07 27.74
C ALA A 136 9.32 4.84 26.80
N TRP A 137 9.08 6.14 26.61
CA TRP A 137 9.80 6.93 25.62
C TRP A 137 11.31 7.03 25.92
N GLU A 138 11.72 7.06 27.20
CA GLU A 138 13.12 7.17 27.64
C GLU A 138 13.98 5.99 27.15
N ASN A 139 13.38 4.84 26.90
CA ASN A 139 14.07 3.66 26.40
C ASN A 139 14.26 3.67 24.88
N ILE A 140 13.58 4.59 24.18
CA ILE A 140 13.48 4.61 22.71
C ILE A 140 14.10 5.89 22.16
N PHE A 141 13.80 7.04 22.78
CA PHE A 141 14.19 8.36 22.27
C PHE A 141 15.12 9.08 23.22
N LYS A 142 16.04 9.88 22.69
CA LYS A 142 16.91 10.81 23.47
C LYS A 142 16.13 12.01 23.99
N VAL A 143 15.11 12.42 23.25
CA VAL A 143 14.22 13.52 23.57
C VAL A 143 12.81 13.06 23.29
N LYS A 144 11.87 13.30 24.23
CA LYS A 144 10.46 12.94 24.05
C LYS A 144 9.90 13.64 22.82
N PRO A 145 9.48 12.89 21.78
CA PRO A 145 8.87 13.50 20.62
C PRO A 145 7.51 14.14 20.96
N ALA A 146 7.16 15.21 20.27
CA ALA A 146 5.78 15.69 20.26
C ALA A 146 4.87 14.65 19.60
N VAL A 147 3.59 14.63 19.97
CA VAL A 147 2.59 13.78 19.32
C VAL A 147 2.45 14.22 17.87
N PHE A 148 2.51 13.26 16.95
CA PHE A 148 2.18 13.52 15.55
C PHE A 148 0.66 13.51 15.41
N THR A 149 0.07 14.70 15.43
CA THR A 149 -1.38 14.88 15.49
C THR A 149 -2.08 14.42 14.20
N THR A 150 -3.37 14.12 14.31
CA THR A 150 -4.20 13.73 13.16
C THR A 150 -4.21 14.82 12.08
N GLU A 151 -4.21 16.09 12.49
CA GLU A 151 -4.21 17.25 11.60
C GLU A 151 -2.89 17.34 10.83
N GLU A 152 -1.77 17.17 11.51
CA GLU A 152 -0.43 17.15 10.87
C GLU A 152 -0.28 15.98 9.91
N LYS A 153 -0.73 14.76 10.30
CA LYS A 153 -0.75 13.59 9.44
C LYS A 153 -1.57 13.85 8.17
N LYS A 154 -2.77 14.40 8.30
CA LYS A 154 -3.64 14.76 7.16
C LYS A 154 -2.99 15.81 6.27
N ALA A 155 -2.38 16.84 6.85
CA ALA A 155 -1.69 17.87 6.09
C ALA A 155 -0.51 17.30 5.27
N TRP A 156 0.27 16.39 5.86
CA TRP A 156 1.35 15.72 5.16
C TRP A 156 0.83 14.80 4.05
N LEU A 157 -0.17 13.96 4.34
CA LEU A 157 -0.78 13.05 3.36
C LEU A 157 -1.42 13.80 2.18
N ALA A 158 -1.95 15.00 2.39
CA ALA A 158 -2.49 15.84 1.33
C ALA A 158 -1.43 16.31 0.31
N THR A 159 -0.15 16.18 0.63
CA THR A 159 0.96 16.46 -0.31
C THR A 159 1.36 15.27 -1.16
N MET A 160 0.85 14.07 -0.87
CA MET A 160 1.14 12.84 -1.59
C MET A 160 0.51 12.88 -2.99
N LYS A 161 1.31 12.64 -4.02
CA LYS A 161 0.90 12.72 -5.43
C LYS A 161 1.62 11.70 -6.29
N GLY A 162 1.11 11.51 -7.52
CA GLY A 162 1.75 10.66 -8.52
C GLY A 162 1.71 9.18 -8.14
N VAL A 163 0.71 8.78 -7.36
CA VAL A 163 0.48 7.37 -6.99
C VAL A 163 -0.38 6.72 -8.06
N ALA A 164 0.05 5.55 -8.52
CA ALA A 164 -0.76 4.69 -9.37
C ALA A 164 -1.39 3.57 -8.55
N LEU A 165 -2.52 3.06 -9.03
CA LEU A 165 -3.23 1.96 -8.39
C LEU A 165 -3.60 0.88 -9.41
N GLY A 166 -3.32 -0.37 -9.06
CA GLY A 166 -3.81 -1.54 -9.76
C GLY A 166 -4.83 -2.32 -8.93
N SER A 167 -5.75 -3.00 -9.60
CA SER A 167 -6.72 -3.90 -8.98
C SER A 167 -6.86 -5.16 -9.84
N ASP A 168 -6.96 -6.33 -9.21
CA ASP A 168 -7.14 -7.61 -9.92
C ASP A 168 -8.55 -7.78 -10.50
N ALA A 169 -9.53 -6.93 -10.14
CA ALA A 169 -10.86 -6.85 -10.72
C ALA A 169 -11.46 -5.44 -10.56
N PHE A 170 -12.67 -5.25 -11.10
CA PHE A 170 -13.36 -3.97 -11.10
C PHE A 170 -13.70 -3.46 -9.69
N PHE A 171 -13.85 -2.14 -9.57
CA PHE A 171 -14.39 -1.49 -8.39
C PHE A 171 -15.91 -1.41 -8.48
N PRO A 172 -16.66 -2.06 -7.57
CA PRO A 172 -18.12 -2.06 -7.65
C PRO A 172 -18.76 -0.74 -7.25
N PHE A 173 -18.05 0.09 -6.45
CA PHE A 173 -18.57 1.35 -5.90
C PHE A 173 -17.51 2.45 -5.93
N GLY A 174 -17.99 3.71 -5.96
CA GLY A 174 -17.14 4.90 -6.01
C GLY A 174 -16.27 5.13 -4.75
N ASP A 175 -16.66 4.56 -3.60
CA ASP A 175 -15.89 4.65 -2.34
C ASP A 175 -14.45 4.14 -2.46
N ASN A 176 -14.21 3.18 -3.37
CA ASN A 176 -12.87 2.70 -3.68
C ASN A 176 -12.01 3.80 -4.34
N ILE A 177 -12.62 4.56 -5.26
CA ILE A 177 -11.94 5.66 -5.96
C ILE A 177 -11.66 6.80 -4.98
N GLU A 178 -12.66 7.16 -4.15
CA GLU A 178 -12.47 8.18 -3.11
C GLU A 178 -11.35 7.79 -2.12
N ARG A 179 -11.30 6.52 -1.72
CA ARG A 179 -10.24 6.03 -0.85
C ARG A 179 -8.88 6.10 -1.53
N ALA A 180 -8.80 5.73 -2.81
CA ALA A 180 -7.58 5.78 -3.60
C ALA A 180 -7.06 7.22 -3.73
N HIS A 181 -7.94 8.14 -4.07
CA HIS A 181 -7.60 9.56 -4.21
C HIS A 181 -6.98 10.16 -2.95
N ARG A 182 -7.47 9.78 -1.74
CA ARG A 182 -6.91 10.24 -0.46
C ARG A 182 -5.45 9.82 -0.24
N SER A 183 -4.98 8.79 -0.92
CA SER A 183 -3.59 8.32 -0.90
C SER A 183 -2.82 8.73 -2.17
N GLY A 184 -3.18 9.86 -2.77
CA GLY A 184 -2.44 10.49 -3.87
C GLY A 184 -2.58 9.81 -5.23
N VAL A 185 -3.59 8.96 -5.43
CA VAL A 185 -3.89 8.39 -6.75
C VAL A 185 -4.56 9.44 -7.62
N GLU A 186 -4.00 9.62 -8.82
CA GLU A 186 -4.43 10.61 -9.81
C GLU A 186 -4.94 9.95 -11.10
#